data_bfbe3ec6885b350ae5e902c48ef8619c
#
_entry.id   bfbe3ec6885b350ae5e902c48ef8619c
#
_cell.length_a   1.000
_cell.length_b   1.000
_cell.length_c   1.000
_cell.angle_alpha   90.00
_cell.angle_beta   90.00
_cell.angle_gamma   90.00
#
_symmetry.space_group_name_H-M   'P 1'
#
loop_
_entity.id
_entity.type
_entity.pdbx_description
1 polymer ?
#
loop_
_entity_poly.entity_id
_entity_poly.type
_entity_poly.pdbx_seq_one_letter_code
_entity_poly.pdbx_strand_id
1 'polypeptide(L)'
;MAVIAMTREMATRGSEVAAGIAERLGLAIIHHEIVEHDIAERTGMPESEVHRYLEGEASLLERWTLDRKRKSRYTAQEILELAARGNLMIRGWGAAYLLKSIPHVVCVRICAPMPFREKVLMERLGLEDAAKARREIERNDAAHNGTMQRLFGIDWEDPSHYSIVLNTARIPVVDCVEQIVRLTESPAFGESTQSRSTLMEQLVLARVRFAMDQRFGPKSLQNGFEVHVFSGKVLLTGATIDEQMIADAVRLLQGVEGVTGVESKVSHVAFVPHAN
;
A
#
# COMPACT_ATOMS: atom_id res chain seq x y z
N MET A 1 15.61 -10.61 -7.69
CA MET A 1 14.35 -11.17 -7.13
C MET A 1 13.17 -10.47 -7.79
N ALA A 2 12.12 -11.21 -8.18
CA ALA A 2 10.95 -10.59 -8.82
C ALA A 2 9.92 -10.16 -7.75
N VAL A 3 9.47 -8.92 -7.81
CA VAL A 3 8.36 -8.39 -7.02
C VAL A 3 7.35 -7.77 -7.96
N ILE A 4 6.10 -8.25 -7.90
CA ILE A 4 5.01 -7.75 -8.72
C ILE A 4 3.91 -7.22 -7.80
N ALA A 5 3.48 -5.99 -8.06
CA ALA A 5 2.32 -5.40 -7.39
C ALA A 5 1.17 -5.29 -8.40
N MET A 6 0.08 -6.03 -8.16
CA MET A 6 -1.02 -6.13 -9.12
C MET A 6 -2.31 -5.53 -8.57
N THR A 7 -2.91 -4.65 -9.35
CA THR A 7 -4.27 -4.13 -9.18
C THR A 7 -5.15 -4.64 -10.31
N ARG A 8 -6.40 -4.95 -10.02
CA ARG A 8 -7.35 -5.43 -11.02
C ARG A 8 -8.76 -4.91 -10.74
N GLU A 9 -9.51 -4.62 -11.77
CA GLU A 9 -10.95 -4.42 -11.68
C GLU A 9 -11.67 -5.75 -11.50
N MET A 10 -12.86 -5.72 -10.89
CA MET A 10 -13.71 -6.89 -10.74
C MET A 10 -14.07 -7.50 -12.09
N ALA A 11 -14.07 -8.82 -12.20
CA ALA A 11 -14.46 -9.58 -13.39
C ALA A 11 -13.64 -9.30 -14.68
N THR A 12 -12.36 -8.91 -14.54
CA THR A 12 -11.43 -8.72 -15.65
C THR A 12 -10.59 -9.95 -15.99
N ARG A 13 -10.88 -11.14 -15.46
CA ARG A 13 -10.00 -12.32 -15.49
C ARG A 13 -8.60 -12.07 -14.91
N GLY A 14 -8.43 -10.99 -14.15
CA GLY A 14 -7.13 -10.66 -13.52
C GLY A 14 -6.64 -11.73 -12.54
N SER A 15 -7.53 -12.56 -11.97
CA SER A 15 -7.14 -13.71 -11.15
C SER A 15 -6.45 -14.80 -11.97
N GLU A 16 -6.90 -15.04 -13.20
CA GLU A 16 -6.29 -15.99 -14.13
C GLU A 16 -4.91 -15.48 -14.58
N VAL A 17 -4.80 -14.17 -14.85
CA VAL A 17 -3.51 -13.54 -15.15
C VAL A 17 -2.54 -13.70 -13.98
N ALA A 18 -3.00 -13.41 -12.75
CA ALA A 18 -2.17 -13.55 -11.54
C ALA A 18 -1.69 -15.00 -11.34
N ALA A 19 -2.58 -15.98 -11.51
CA ALA A 19 -2.24 -17.40 -11.39
C ALA A 19 -1.19 -17.82 -12.44
N GLY A 20 -1.38 -17.42 -13.69
CA GLY A 20 -0.44 -17.73 -14.78
C GLY A 20 0.95 -17.12 -14.57
N ILE A 21 1.04 -15.88 -14.05
CA ILE A 21 2.31 -15.25 -13.71
C ILE A 21 2.99 -16.00 -12.55
N ALA A 22 2.22 -16.30 -11.50
CA ALA A 22 2.76 -17.00 -10.33
C ALA A 22 3.30 -18.38 -10.68
N GLU A 23 2.58 -19.14 -11.50
CA GLU A 23 3.03 -20.43 -12.02
C GLU A 23 4.32 -20.30 -12.86
N ARG A 24 4.33 -19.33 -13.79
CA ARG A 24 5.46 -19.14 -14.70
C ARG A 24 6.75 -18.71 -14.03
N LEU A 25 6.65 -17.87 -12.99
CA LEU A 25 7.79 -17.30 -12.27
C LEU A 25 8.07 -17.97 -10.91
N GLY A 26 7.25 -18.94 -10.49
CA GLY A 26 7.37 -19.59 -9.18
C GLY A 26 7.15 -18.63 -8.01
N LEU A 27 6.20 -17.67 -8.14
CA LEU A 27 5.94 -16.65 -7.12
C LEU A 27 4.83 -17.07 -6.15
N ALA A 28 5.00 -16.73 -4.88
CA ALA A 28 3.90 -16.75 -3.95
C ALA A 28 2.93 -15.57 -4.24
N ILE A 29 1.63 -15.84 -4.28
CA ILE A 29 0.62 -14.78 -4.37
C ILE A 29 0.18 -14.40 -2.97
N ILE A 30 0.44 -13.15 -2.60
CA ILE A 30 -0.05 -12.59 -1.34
C ILE A 30 -1.40 -11.94 -1.60
N HIS A 31 -2.42 -12.49 -0.98
CA HIS A 31 -3.79 -11.99 -1.02
C HIS A 31 -4.04 -11.01 0.13
N HIS A 32 -5.12 -10.23 0.00
CA HIS A 32 -5.51 -9.25 1.02
C HIS A 32 -5.76 -9.86 2.40
N GLU A 33 -6.27 -11.08 2.49
CA GLU A 33 -6.56 -11.74 3.78
C GLU A 33 -5.31 -11.87 4.67
N ILE A 34 -4.14 -12.10 4.09
CA ILE A 34 -2.88 -12.18 4.85
C ILE A 34 -2.52 -10.79 5.41
N VAL A 35 -2.65 -9.76 4.57
CA VAL A 35 -2.37 -8.37 4.99
C VAL A 35 -3.37 -7.92 6.06
N GLU A 36 -4.63 -8.32 5.95
CA GLU A 36 -5.66 -8.04 6.96
C GLU A 36 -5.33 -8.67 8.31
N HIS A 37 -4.93 -9.93 8.31
CA HIS A 37 -4.51 -10.66 9.52
C HIS A 37 -3.34 -9.95 10.21
N ASP A 38 -2.27 -9.64 9.48
CA ASP A 38 -1.09 -8.98 10.01
C ASP A 38 -1.41 -7.56 10.55
N ILE A 39 -2.29 -6.82 9.87
CA ILE A 39 -2.78 -5.52 10.36
C ILE A 39 -3.61 -5.70 11.63
N ALA A 40 -4.50 -6.68 11.68
CA ALA A 40 -5.33 -6.97 12.85
C ALA A 40 -4.47 -7.30 14.07
N GLU A 41 -3.48 -8.18 13.92
CA GLU A 41 -2.55 -8.56 14.99
C GLU A 41 -1.76 -7.34 15.51
N ARG A 42 -1.20 -6.53 14.63
CA ARG A 42 -0.39 -5.35 15.02
C ARG A 42 -1.22 -4.22 15.62
N THR A 43 -2.49 -4.09 15.24
CA THR A 43 -3.37 -3.00 15.71
C THR A 43 -4.23 -3.39 16.89
N GLY A 44 -4.38 -4.69 17.17
CA GLY A 44 -5.34 -5.22 18.13
C GLY A 44 -6.80 -5.08 17.67
N MET A 45 -7.03 -4.81 16.38
CA MET A 45 -8.37 -4.70 15.80
C MET A 45 -8.88 -6.07 15.35
N PRO A 46 -10.20 -6.33 15.40
CA PRO A 46 -10.79 -7.51 14.79
C PRO A 46 -10.53 -7.53 13.26
N GLU A 47 -10.16 -8.68 12.69
CA GLU A 47 -9.95 -8.84 11.24
C GLU A 47 -11.17 -8.36 10.41
N SER A 48 -12.38 -8.66 10.89
CA SER A 48 -13.62 -8.20 10.23
C SER A 48 -13.74 -6.68 10.15
N GLU A 49 -13.17 -5.96 11.11
CA GLU A 49 -13.13 -4.49 11.09
C GLU A 49 -12.07 -3.98 10.12
N VAL A 50 -10.90 -4.62 10.09
CA VAL A 50 -9.84 -4.34 9.12
C VAL A 50 -10.36 -4.59 7.70
N HIS A 51 -11.00 -5.74 7.48
CA HIS A 51 -11.61 -6.11 6.20
C HIS A 51 -12.62 -5.04 5.71
N ARG A 52 -13.64 -4.72 6.51
CA ARG A 52 -14.65 -3.70 6.16
C ARG A 52 -14.04 -2.33 5.87
N TYR A 53 -13.01 -1.96 6.62
CA TYR A 53 -12.32 -0.69 6.38
C TYR A 53 -11.58 -0.66 5.05
N LEU A 54 -10.89 -1.74 4.73
CA LEU A 54 -10.09 -1.85 3.53
C LEU A 54 -10.99 -2.03 2.28
N GLU A 55 -12.10 -2.75 2.38
CA GLU A 55 -13.11 -2.88 1.30
C GLU A 55 -13.98 -1.63 1.10
N GLY A 56 -13.82 -0.61 1.95
CA GLY A 56 -14.59 0.63 1.81
C GLY A 56 -15.99 0.59 2.39
N GLU A 57 -16.38 -0.48 3.06
CA GLU A 57 -17.71 -0.70 3.66
C GLU A 57 -17.86 -0.11 5.07
N ALA A 58 -16.83 0.54 5.61
CA ALA A 58 -16.87 1.14 6.94
C ALA A 58 -17.99 2.19 7.06
N SER A 59 -18.76 2.12 8.15
CA SER A 59 -19.86 3.04 8.44
C SER A 59 -19.37 4.49 8.62
N LEU A 60 -20.27 5.48 8.50
CA LEU A 60 -19.93 6.90 8.73
C LEU A 60 -19.36 7.14 10.13
N LEU A 61 -19.86 6.44 11.16
CA LEU A 61 -19.35 6.53 12.54
C LEU A 61 -17.94 5.92 12.67
N GLU A 62 -17.70 4.76 12.05
CA GLU A 62 -16.38 4.11 12.01
C GLU A 62 -15.35 4.96 11.23
N ARG A 63 -15.81 5.73 10.22
CA ARG A 63 -14.98 6.69 9.48
C ARG A 63 -14.47 7.85 10.34
N TRP A 64 -15.24 8.26 11.36
CA TRP A 64 -14.89 9.36 12.26
C TRP A 64 -13.95 8.94 13.39
N THR A 65 -14.08 7.71 13.88
CA THR A 65 -13.31 7.20 15.03
C THR A 65 -11.97 6.58 14.65
N LEU A 66 -11.81 6.19 13.38
CA LEU A 66 -10.60 5.51 12.92
C LEU A 66 -9.65 6.50 12.23
N ASP A 67 -8.49 6.70 12.82
CA ASP A 67 -7.45 7.56 12.28
C ASP A 67 -6.95 7.04 10.91
N ARG A 68 -7.41 7.73 9.87
CA ARG A 68 -7.14 7.42 8.47
C ARG A 68 -5.64 7.29 8.15
N LYS A 69 -4.82 8.17 8.74
CA LYS A 69 -3.37 8.16 8.51
C LYS A 69 -2.68 6.99 9.18
N ARG A 70 -3.17 6.57 10.34
CA ARG A 70 -2.63 5.42 11.08
C ARG A 70 -2.79 4.13 10.28
N LYS A 71 -3.99 3.85 9.74
CA LYS A 71 -4.25 2.64 8.93
C LYS A 71 -3.48 2.61 7.63
N SER A 72 -3.37 3.72 6.93
CA SER A 72 -2.54 3.83 5.73
C SER A 72 -1.06 3.49 5.99
N ARG A 73 -0.54 3.89 7.16
CA ARG A 73 0.86 3.60 7.54
C ARG A 73 1.09 2.14 7.90
N TYR A 74 0.13 1.47 8.55
CA TYR A 74 0.19 0.03 8.79
C TYR A 74 0.23 -0.75 7.48
N THR A 75 -0.70 -0.44 6.57
CA THR A 75 -0.74 -1.07 5.25
C THR A 75 0.56 -0.85 4.47
N ALA A 76 1.12 0.37 4.53
CA ALA A 76 2.37 0.68 3.86
C ALA A 76 3.56 -0.11 4.42
N GLN A 77 3.68 -0.21 5.75
CA GLN A 77 4.74 -0.98 6.38
C GLN A 77 4.67 -2.46 5.97
N GLU A 78 3.50 -3.08 6.07
CA GLU A 78 3.30 -4.48 5.74
C GLU A 78 3.66 -4.80 4.28
N ILE A 79 3.17 -3.98 3.35
CA ILE A 79 3.47 -4.15 1.92
C ILE A 79 4.97 -4.00 1.63
N LEU A 80 5.65 -3.06 2.28
CA LEU A 80 7.09 -2.88 2.11
C LEU A 80 7.89 -4.04 2.73
N GLU A 81 7.46 -4.60 3.86
CA GLU A 81 8.07 -5.78 4.48
C GLU A 81 7.92 -7.02 3.58
N LEU A 82 6.74 -7.23 2.99
CA LEU A 82 6.50 -8.28 2.01
C LEU A 82 7.40 -8.09 0.78
N ALA A 83 7.44 -6.89 0.21
CA ALA A 83 8.30 -6.59 -0.93
C ALA A 83 9.78 -6.82 -0.62
N ALA A 84 10.23 -6.54 0.61
CA ALA A 84 11.61 -6.76 1.03
C ALA A 84 11.99 -8.24 1.11
N ARG A 85 11.03 -9.16 1.30
CA ARG A 85 11.24 -10.63 1.24
C ARG A 85 11.52 -11.10 -0.20
N GLY A 86 10.94 -10.41 -1.21
CA GLY A 86 11.11 -10.72 -2.63
C GLY A 86 10.42 -11.99 -3.08
N ASN A 87 10.51 -12.30 -4.38
CA ASN A 87 9.93 -13.48 -5.03
C ASN A 87 8.44 -13.69 -4.73
N LEU A 88 7.64 -12.63 -4.89
CA LEU A 88 6.22 -12.66 -4.62
C LEU A 88 5.43 -11.69 -5.50
N MET A 89 4.13 -11.94 -5.55
CA MET A 89 3.14 -11.03 -6.13
C MET A 89 2.19 -10.56 -5.03
N ILE A 90 2.09 -9.25 -4.84
CA ILE A 90 1.12 -8.64 -3.93
C ILE A 90 -0.09 -8.21 -4.74
N ARG A 91 -1.28 -8.69 -4.37
CA ARG A 91 -2.53 -8.39 -5.08
C ARG A 91 -3.45 -7.51 -4.24
N GLY A 92 -3.74 -6.31 -4.75
CA GLY A 92 -4.64 -5.35 -4.12
C GLY A 92 -3.95 -4.34 -3.17
N TRP A 93 -4.73 -3.73 -2.29
CA TRP A 93 -4.32 -2.84 -1.17
C TRP A 93 -3.44 -1.64 -1.54
N GLY A 94 -3.57 -1.15 -2.75
CA GLY A 94 -2.72 -0.05 -3.18
C GLY A 94 -1.24 -0.42 -3.28
N ALA A 95 -0.89 -1.71 -3.29
CA ALA A 95 0.50 -2.15 -3.38
C ALA A 95 1.22 -1.56 -4.59
N ALA A 96 0.56 -1.50 -5.74
CA ALA A 96 1.12 -0.88 -6.94
C ALA A 96 1.46 0.59 -6.70
N TYR A 97 0.63 1.35 -6.00
CA TYR A 97 0.90 2.74 -5.66
C TYR A 97 2.03 2.89 -4.64
N LEU A 98 2.02 2.07 -3.59
CA LEU A 98 3.04 2.13 -2.53
C LEU A 98 4.43 1.74 -3.04
N LEU A 99 4.49 0.81 -3.99
CA LEU A 99 5.75 0.27 -4.50
C LEU A 99 6.22 0.90 -5.82
N LYS A 100 5.43 1.81 -6.44
CA LYS A 100 5.79 2.40 -7.75
C LYS A 100 7.11 3.17 -7.78
N SER A 101 7.57 3.65 -6.64
CA SER A 101 8.86 4.34 -6.51
C SER A 101 10.05 3.39 -6.39
N ILE A 102 9.81 2.08 -6.27
CA ILE A 102 10.86 1.06 -6.17
C ILE A 102 11.19 0.56 -7.58
N PRO A 103 12.38 0.85 -8.15
CA PRO A 103 12.65 0.64 -9.57
C PRO A 103 12.50 -0.80 -10.05
N HIS A 104 12.78 -1.80 -9.21
CA HIS A 104 12.71 -3.23 -9.59
C HIS A 104 11.32 -3.86 -9.35
N VAL A 105 10.31 -3.08 -8.91
CA VAL A 105 8.95 -3.60 -8.74
C VAL A 105 8.13 -3.34 -10.00
N VAL A 106 7.53 -4.40 -10.55
CA VAL A 106 6.61 -4.29 -11.68
C VAL A 106 5.20 -4.03 -11.16
N CYS A 107 4.71 -2.82 -11.40
CA CYS A 107 3.36 -2.40 -11.02
C CYS A 107 2.39 -2.63 -12.17
N VAL A 108 1.37 -3.47 -11.96
CA VAL A 108 0.45 -3.94 -13.01
C VAL A 108 -0.98 -3.54 -12.68
N ARG A 109 -1.71 -3.07 -13.70
CA ARG A 109 -3.17 -2.93 -13.65
C ARG A 109 -3.82 -3.79 -14.74
N ILE A 110 -4.83 -4.57 -14.35
CA ILE A 110 -5.70 -5.34 -15.25
C ILE A 110 -7.07 -4.69 -15.27
N CYS A 111 -7.52 -4.30 -16.48
CA CYS A 111 -8.80 -3.65 -16.69
C CYS A 111 -9.58 -4.34 -17.84
N ALA A 112 -10.87 -4.04 -17.96
CA ALA A 112 -11.70 -4.40 -19.10
C ALA A 112 -12.96 -3.52 -19.18
N PRO A 113 -13.57 -3.32 -20.36
CA PRO A 113 -14.82 -2.60 -20.50
C PRO A 113 -15.98 -3.27 -19.75
N MET A 114 -16.93 -2.48 -19.24
CA MET A 114 -18.09 -2.96 -18.47
C MET A 114 -18.84 -4.13 -19.14
N PRO A 115 -19.18 -4.13 -20.43
CA PRO A 115 -19.91 -5.25 -21.04
C PRO A 115 -19.13 -6.59 -20.97
N PHE A 116 -17.81 -6.55 -21.08
CA PHE A 116 -16.97 -7.75 -20.92
C PHE A 116 -16.99 -8.25 -19.47
N ARG A 117 -16.87 -7.34 -18.52
CA ARG A 117 -16.87 -7.62 -17.09
C ARG A 117 -18.22 -8.20 -16.63
N GLU A 118 -19.32 -7.66 -17.12
CA GLU A 118 -20.68 -8.19 -16.88
C GLU A 118 -20.78 -9.65 -17.33
N LYS A 119 -20.36 -9.94 -18.56
CA LYS A 119 -20.36 -11.31 -19.10
C LYS A 119 -19.53 -12.26 -18.23
N VAL A 120 -18.31 -11.87 -17.88
CA VAL A 120 -17.41 -12.70 -17.04
C VAL A 120 -18.01 -12.93 -15.65
N LEU A 121 -18.65 -11.91 -15.05
CA LEU A 121 -19.28 -12.06 -13.73
C LEU A 121 -20.51 -12.97 -13.80
N MET A 122 -21.34 -12.81 -14.84
CA MET A 122 -22.51 -13.66 -15.07
C MET A 122 -22.11 -15.13 -15.23
N GLU A 123 -21.13 -15.42 -16.08
CA GLU A 123 -20.58 -16.77 -16.29
C GLU A 123 -20.07 -17.37 -14.96
N ARG A 124 -19.32 -16.60 -14.18
CA ARG A 124 -18.72 -17.07 -12.92
C ARG A 124 -19.73 -17.37 -11.82
N LEU A 125 -20.80 -16.57 -11.73
CA LEU A 125 -21.79 -16.66 -10.65
C LEU A 125 -23.10 -17.32 -11.09
N GLY A 126 -23.23 -17.74 -12.35
CA GLY A 126 -24.47 -18.29 -12.89
C GLY A 126 -25.63 -17.28 -12.91
N LEU A 127 -25.32 -15.99 -13.10
CA LEU A 127 -26.34 -14.93 -13.15
C LEU A 127 -26.93 -14.81 -14.54
N GLU A 128 -28.27 -14.66 -14.62
CA GLU A 128 -28.97 -14.41 -15.86
C GLU A 128 -29.25 -12.90 -16.11
N ASP A 129 -29.15 -12.06 -15.07
CA ASP A 129 -29.46 -10.63 -15.10
C ASP A 129 -28.17 -9.79 -15.21
N ALA A 130 -27.93 -9.23 -16.41
CA ALA A 130 -26.80 -8.35 -16.66
C ALA A 130 -26.85 -7.06 -15.81
N ALA A 131 -28.06 -6.55 -15.51
CA ALA A 131 -28.19 -5.36 -14.69
C ALA A 131 -27.77 -5.64 -13.22
N LYS A 132 -28.00 -6.86 -12.74
CA LYS A 132 -27.51 -7.28 -11.40
C LYS A 132 -25.99 -7.39 -11.39
N ALA A 133 -25.40 -7.99 -12.42
CA ALA A 133 -23.95 -8.08 -12.57
C ALA A 133 -23.30 -6.68 -12.62
N ARG A 134 -23.89 -5.75 -13.40
CA ARG A 134 -23.43 -4.35 -13.49
C ARG A 134 -23.42 -3.66 -12.14
N ARG A 135 -24.54 -3.70 -11.41
CA ARG A 135 -24.65 -3.07 -10.07
C ARG A 135 -23.60 -3.58 -9.11
N GLU A 136 -23.29 -4.88 -9.14
CA GLU A 136 -22.26 -5.47 -8.28
C GLU A 136 -20.86 -4.97 -8.65
N ILE A 137 -20.56 -4.89 -9.96
CA ILE A 137 -19.29 -4.35 -10.46
C ILE A 137 -19.13 -2.87 -10.05
N GLU A 138 -20.14 -2.05 -10.29
CA GLU A 138 -20.13 -0.61 -9.95
C GLU A 138 -19.95 -0.38 -8.45
N ARG A 139 -20.63 -1.19 -7.62
CA ARG A 139 -20.46 -1.14 -6.16
C ARG A 139 -19.03 -1.47 -5.74
N ASN A 140 -18.44 -2.52 -6.29
CA ASN A 140 -17.06 -2.91 -5.99
C ASN A 140 -16.07 -1.84 -6.44
N ASP A 141 -16.20 -1.30 -7.65
CA ASP A 141 -15.32 -0.25 -8.17
C ASP A 141 -15.42 1.03 -7.32
N ALA A 142 -16.64 1.42 -6.94
CA ALA A 142 -16.86 2.59 -6.07
C ALA A 142 -16.24 2.40 -4.68
N ALA A 143 -16.35 1.20 -4.09
CA ALA A 143 -15.75 0.87 -2.82
C ALA A 143 -14.21 0.93 -2.89
N HIS A 144 -13.64 0.34 -3.95
CA HIS A 144 -12.21 0.35 -4.19
C HIS A 144 -11.68 1.77 -4.40
N ASN A 145 -12.31 2.55 -5.28
CA ASN A 145 -11.95 3.94 -5.53
C ASN A 145 -12.03 4.78 -4.24
N GLY A 146 -13.12 4.62 -3.49
CA GLY A 146 -13.29 5.30 -2.19
C GLY A 146 -12.18 4.95 -1.20
N THR A 147 -11.68 3.72 -1.20
CA THR A 147 -10.57 3.28 -0.36
C THR A 147 -9.26 3.91 -0.80
N MET A 148 -8.94 3.90 -2.10
CA MET A 148 -7.72 4.49 -2.63
C MET A 148 -7.68 6.02 -2.42
N GLN A 149 -8.80 6.70 -2.60
CA GLN A 149 -8.93 8.12 -2.29
C GLN A 149 -8.75 8.39 -0.79
N ARG A 150 -9.34 7.56 0.08
CA ARG A 150 -9.22 7.73 1.54
C ARG A 150 -7.80 7.48 2.04
N LEU A 151 -7.18 6.37 1.64
CA LEU A 151 -5.87 5.96 2.16
C LEU A 151 -4.74 6.79 1.57
N PHE A 152 -4.77 7.03 0.27
CA PHE A 152 -3.63 7.55 -0.47
C PHE A 152 -3.91 8.87 -1.20
N GLY A 153 -5.18 9.31 -1.30
CA GLY A 153 -5.56 10.53 -2.00
C GLY A 153 -5.38 10.47 -3.51
N ILE A 154 -5.50 9.27 -4.11
CA ILE A 154 -5.24 9.04 -5.53
C ILE A 154 -6.44 8.49 -6.27
N ASP A 155 -6.44 8.72 -7.59
CA ASP A 155 -7.24 7.96 -8.54
C ASP A 155 -6.47 6.69 -8.94
N TRP A 156 -7.04 5.53 -8.62
CA TRP A 156 -6.41 4.25 -8.92
C TRP A 156 -6.50 3.88 -10.41
N GLU A 157 -7.30 4.61 -11.18
CA GLU A 157 -7.42 4.42 -12.62
C GLU A 157 -6.33 5.14 -13.41
N ASP A 158 -5.63 6.10 -12.79
CA ASP A 158 -4.54 6.82 -13.43
C ASP A 158 -3.41 5.86 -13.84
N PRO A 159 -3.16 5.71 -15.17
CA PRO A 159 -2.12 4.79 -15.67
C PRO A 159 -0.71 5.16 -15.21
N SER A 160 -0.46 6.39 -14.78
CA SER A 160 0.87 6.84 -14.30
C SER A 160 1.33 6.13 -13.02
N HIS A 161 0.44 5.41 -12.35
CA HIS A 161 0.77 4.61 -11.17
C HIS A 161 1.31 3.22 -11.50
N TYR A 162 1.30 2.81 -12.78
CA TYR A 162 1.59 1.44 -13.20
C TYR A 162 2.71 1.38 -14.22
N SER A 163 3.47 0.29 -14.20
CA SER A 163 4.46 -0.04 -15.22
C SER A 163 3.78 -0.48 -16.53
N ILE A 164 2.60 -1.13 -16.39
CA ILE A 164 1.78 -1.61 -17.50
C ILE A 164 0.31 -1.67 -17.11
N VAL A 165 -0.57 -1.31 -18.06
CA VAL A 165 -2.03 -1.47 -17.95
C VAL A 165 -2.49 -2.37 -19.09
N LEU A 166 -3.17 -3.48 -18.78
CA LEU A 166 -3.59 -4.48 -19.76
C LEU A 166 -5.11 -4.65 -19.76
N ASN A 167 -5.70 -4.59 -20.97
CA ASN A 167 -7.12 -4.76 -21.19
C ASN A 167 -7.42 -6.20 -21.67
N THR A 168 -7.94 -7.04 -20.78
CA THR A 168 -8.21 -8.46 -21.05
C THR A 168 -9.41 -8.73 -21.97
N ALA A 169 -10.19 -7.72 -22.32
CA ALA A 169 -11.17 -7.82 -23.41
C ALA A 169 -10.51 -7.76 -24.81
N ARG A 170 -9.27 -7.26 -24.87
CA ARG A 170 -8.51 -7.09 -26.13
C ARG A 170 -7.31 -8.03 -26.23
N ILE A 171 -6.72 -8.36 -25.10
CA ILE A 171 -5.51 -9.17 -24.99
C ILE A 171 -5.86 -10.45 -24.24
N PRO A 172 -5.66 -11.64 -24.84
CA PRO A 172 -5.85 -12.91 -24.14
C PRO A 172 -5.05 -13.02 -22.84
N VAL A 173 -5.56 -13.78 -21.87
CA VAL A 173 -4.91 -13.96 -20.57
C VAL A 173 -3.46 -14.45 -20.73
N VAL A 174 -3.22 -15.41 -21.61
CA VAL A 174 -1.88 -15.96 -21.87
C VAL A 174 -0.91 -14.88 -22.34
N ASP A 175 -1.36 -13.98 -23.21
CA ASP A 175 -0.53 -12.90 -23.74
C ASP A 175 -0.32 -11.81 -22.67
N CYS A 176 -1.31 -11.56 -21.81
CA CYS A 176 -1.12 -10.68 -20.65
C CYS A 176 -0.03 -11.22 -19.72
N VAL A 177 -0.04 -12.52 -19.42
CA VAL A 177 1.00 -13.19 -18.62
C VAL A 177 2.37 -13.02 -19.27
N GLU A 178 2.49 -13.29 -20.57
CA GLU A 178 3.74 -13.17 -21.32
C GLU A 178 4.33 -11.75 -21.24
N GLN A 179 3.49 -10.71 -21.43
CA GLN A 179 3.97 -9.33 -21.37
C GLN A 179 4.49 -8.95 -19.99
N ILE A 180 3.83 -9.40 -18.93
CA ILE A 180 4.25 -9.11 -17.55
C ILE A 180 5.55 -9.87 -17.23
N VAL A 181 5.66 -11.14 -17.61
CA VAL A 181 6.89 -11.93 -17.43
C VAL A 181 8.06 -11.26 -18.13
N ARG A 182 7.89 -10.83 -19.39
CA ARG A 182 8.95 -10.11 -20.13
C ARG A 182 9.38 -8.81 -19.43
N LEU A 183 8.46 -8.10 -18.80
CA LEU A 183 8.84 -6.91 -18.03
C LEU A 183 9.70 -7.27 -16.83
N THR A 184 9.39 -8.35 -16.09
CA THR A 184 10.20 -8.77 -14.94
C THR A 184 11.60 -9.23 -15.33
N GLU A 185 11.77 -9.69 -16.57
CA GLU A 185 13.06 -10.11 -17.13
C GLU A 185 13.84 -8.94 -17.76
N SER A 186 13.21 -7.81 -17.95
CA SER A 186 13.87 -6.61 -18.50
C SER A 186 14.91 -6.06 -17.53
N PRO A 187 16.09 -5.64 -18.04
CA PRO A 187 17.11 -4.99 -17.22
C PRO A 187 16.59 -3.76 -16.44
N ALA A 188 15.56 -3.07 -16.94
CA ALA A 188 14.94 -1.92 -16.29
C ALA A 188 14.27 -2.28 -14.95
N PHE A 189 13.83 -3.54 -14.79
CA PHE A 189 13.23 -4.07 -13.57
C PHE A 189 14.15 -5.06 -12.84
N GLY A 190 15.42 -5.16 -13.24
CA GLY A 190 16.42 -5.92 -12.52
C GLY A 190 16.69 -5.31 -11.14
N GLU A 191 16.68 -6.16 -10.09
CA GLU A 191 17.10 -5.70 -8.77
C GLU A 191 18.57 -5.29 -8.80
N SER A 192 18.85 -4.08 -8.35
CA SER A 192 20.18 -3.53 -8.18
C SER A 192 20.42 -3.13 -6.72
N THR A 193 21.69 -2.92 -6.34
CA THR A 193 22.04 -2.40 -5.01
C THR A 193 21.30 -1.10 -4.72
N GLN A 194 21.20 -0.21 -5.73
CA GLN A 194 20.49 1.07 -5.58
C GLN A 194 18.98 0.86 -5.37
N SER A 195 18.33 0.01 -6.17
CA SER A 195 16.90 -0.23 -6.07
C SER A 195 16.53 -0.95 -4.76
N ARG A 196 17.42 -1.83 -4.29
CA ARG A 196 17.30 -2.48 -2.97
C ARG A 196 17.44 -1.47 -1.84
N SER A 197 18.40 -0.55 -1.91
CA SER A 197 18.55 0.56 -0.95
C SER A 197 17.29 1.41 -0.89
N THR A 198 16.73 1.78 -2.05
CA THR A 198 15.47 2.54 -2.11
C THR A 198 14.33 1.82 -1.37
N LEU A 199 14.18 0.51 -1.59
CA LEU A 199 13.16 -0.29 -0.89
C LEU A 199 13.38 -0.28 0.63
N MET A 200 14.63 -0.51 1.07
CA MET A 200 14.96 -0.54 2.49
C MET A 200 14.79 0.83 3.17
N GLU A 201 15.09 1.92 2.48
CA GLU A 201 14.85 3.28 2.99
C GLU A 201 13.35 3.55 3.18
N GLN A 202 12.51 3.16 2.22
CA GLN A 202 11.06 3.27 2.33
C GLN A 202 10.52 2.42 3.48
N LEU A 203 11.05 1.21 3.66
CA LEU A 203 10.66 0.32 4.77
C LEU A 203 11.03 0.92 6.13
N VAL A 204 12.26 1.41 6.30
CA VAL A 204 12.69 2.07 7.54
C VAL A 204 11.85 3.30 7.81
N LEU A 205 11.55 4.11 6.78
CA LEU A 205 10.68 5.28 6.92
C LEU A 205 9.26 4.89 7.38
N ALA A 206 8.71 3.79 6.84
CA ALA A 206 7.39 3.30 7.25
C ALA A 206 7.40 2.84 8.72
N ARG A 207 8.41 2.07 9.14
CA ARG A 207 8.60 1.62 10.53
C ARG A 207 8.75 2.79 11.50
N VAL A 208 9.56 3.78 11.14
CA VAL A 208 9.77 5.00 11.93
C VAL A 208 8.45 5.77 12.12
N ARG A 209 7.71 6.00 11.03
CA ARG A 209 6.40 6.67 11.09
C ARG A 209 5.40 5.90 11.94
N PHE A 210 5.41 4.59 11.84
CA PHE A 210 4.58 3.72 12.65
C PHE A 210 4.93 3.83 14.14
N ALA A 211 6.21 3.73 14.50
CA ALA A 211 6.67 3.83 15.90
C ALA A 211 6.28 5.20 16.51
N MET A 212 6.47 6.28 15.75
CA MET A 212 6.07 7.62 16.18
C MET A 212 4.55 7.72 16.43
N ASP A 213 3.73 7.16 15.54
CA ASP A 213 2.28 7.15 15.70
C ASP A 213 1.81 6.32 16.90
N GLN A 214 2.45 5.20 17.16
CA GLN A 214 2.16 4.35 18.32
C GLN A 214 2.45 5.07 19.63
N ARG A 215 3.59 5.76 19.73
CA ARG A 215 4.05 6.38 20.96
C ARG A 215 3.40 7.73 21.25
N PHE A 216 3.27 8.58 20.22
CA PHE A 216 2.86 9.98 20.37
C PHE A 216 1.48 10.27 19.78
N GLY A 217 0.85 9.25 19.21
CA GLY A 217 -0.43 9.35 18.51
C GLY A 217 -0.30 9.90 17.10
N PRO A 218 -1.37 9.79 16.30
CA PRO A 218 -1.36 10.11 14.87
C PRO A 218 -1.16 11.58 14.55
N LYS A 219 -1.31 12.46 15.54
CA LYS A 219 -1.05 13.89 15.41
C LYS A 219 0.43 14.26 15.61
N SER A 220 1.29 13.37 16.10
CA SER A 220 2.69 13.69 16.38
C SER A 220 3.44 14.21 15.17
N LEU A 221 3.27 13.55 14.01
CA LEU A 221 3.84 13.97 12.74
C LEU A 221 3.04 15.10 12.06
N GLN A 222 1.88 15.50 12.60
CA GLN A 222 1.13 16.68 12.16
C GLN A 222 1.44 17.91 13.04
N ASN A 223 1.85 17.68 14.28
CA ASN A 223 2.04 18.72 15.30
C ASN A 223 3.49 19.20 15.40
N GLY A 224 4.29 19.01 14.37
CA GLY A 224 5.61 19.63 14.28
C GLY A 224 6.78 18.69 14.09
N PHE A 225 6.62 17.37 14.07
CA PHE A 225 7.72 16.47 13.72
C PHE A 225 7.65 16.03 12.26
N GLU A 226 8.79 16.12 11.56
CA GLU A 226 9.01 15.53 10.25
C GLU A 226 10.14 14.54 10.31
N VAL A 227 10.01 13.45 9.55
CA VAL A 227 10.99 12.34 9.56
C VAL A 227 11.48 12.10 8.15
N HIS A 228 12.79 12.10 7.98
CA HIS A 228 13.47 11.73 6.75
C HIS A 228 14.44 10.58 7.04
N VAL A 229 14.58 9.65 6.09
CA VAL A 229 15.49 8.52 6.20
C VAL A 229 16.43 8.50 5.01
N PHE A 230 17.72 8.35 5.26
CA PHE A 230 18.78 8.23 4.26
C PHE A 230 19.77 7.16 4.71
N SER A 231 19.86 6.07 3.95
CA SER A 231 20.77 4.95 4.27
C SER A 231 20.68 4.48 5.71
N GLY A 232 19.46 4.35 6.25
CA GLY A 232 19.18 3.95 7.62
C GLY A 232 19.36 5.05 8.67
N LYS A 233 19.92 6.22 8.34
CA LYS A 233 19.97 7.37 9.25
C LYS A 233 18.66 8.14 9.21
N VAL A 234 18.13 8.42 10.39
CA VAL A 234 16.90 9.19 10.57
C VAL A 234 17.24 10.63 10.93
N LEU A 235 16.72 11.58 10.13
CA LEU A 235 16.71 12.99 10.48
C LEU A 235 15.31 13.34 10.99
N LEU A 236 15.23 13.76 12.26
CA LEU A 236 14.02 14.26 12.90
C LEU A 236 14.08 15.79 12.92
N THR A 237 13.11 16.46 12.29
CA THR A 237 13.00 17.91 12.24
C THR A 237 11.65 18.37 12.80
N GLY A 238 11.51 19.68 13.02
CA GLY A 238 10.26 20.30 13.49
C GLY A 238 10.43 21.16 14.72
N ALA A 239 9.32 21.38 15.45
CA ALA A 239 9.31 22.16 16.68
C ALA A 239 8.32 21.56 17.70
N THR A 240 8.67 21.67 18.98
CA THR A 240 7.78 21.28 20.09
C THR A 240 7.99 22.19 21.29
N ILE A 241 6.95 22.29 22.13
CA ILE A 241 7.02 22.98 23.44
C ILE A 241 7.46 22.03 24.56
N ASP A 242 7.61 20.74 24.28
CA ASP A 242 7.96 19.71 25.26
C ASP A 242 9.35 19.15 24.91
N GLU A 243 10.34 19.56 25.67
CA GLU A 243 11.73 19.12 25.49
C GLU A 243 11.91 17.62 25.78
N GLN A 244 11.14 17.08 26.73
CA GLN A 244 11.16 15.65 27.03
C GLN A 244 10.69 14.80 25.85
N MET A 245 9.72 15.31 25.09
CA MET A 245 9.22 14.67 23.89
C MET A 245 10.33 14.48 22.83
N ILE A 246 11.27 15.42 22.70
CA ILE A 246 12.41 15.29 21.78
C ILE A 246 13.30 14.11 22.19
N ALA A 247 13.68 14.03 23.47
CA ALA A 247 14.52 12.96 23.98
C ALA A 247 13.85 11.59 23.85
N ASP A 248 12.54 11.51 24.13
CA ASP A 248 11.76 10.29 24.01
C ASP A 248 11.63 9.85 22.53
N ALA A 249 11.42 10.79 21.60
CA ALA A 249 11.37 10.50 20.17
C ALA A 249 12.71 9.95 19.66
N VAL A 250 13.82 10.60 20.00
CA VAL A 250 15.16 10.13 19.60
C VAL A 250 15.42 8.71 20.12
N ARG A 251 15.12 8.45 21.39
CA ARG A 251 15.29 7.11 22.02
C ARG A 251 14.42 6.06 21.34
N LEU A 252 13.16 6.39 21.06
CA LEU A 252 12.24 5.51 20.34
C LEU A 252 12.80 5.14 18.97
N LEU A 253 13.23 6.14 18.20
CA LEU A 253 13.71 5.96 16.83
C LEU A 253 15.02 5.16 16.76
N GLN A 254 15.90 5.27 17.76
CA GLN A 254 17.11 4.44 17.85
C GLN A 254 16.81 2.95 18.03
N GLY A 255 15.64 2.60 18.57
CA GLY A 255 15.19 1.22 18.73
C GLY A 255 14.46 0.64 17.51
N VAL A 256 14.22 1.41 16.46
CA VAL A 256 13.50 0.93 15.27
C VAL A 256 14.43 0.10 14.39
N GLU A 257 13.96 -1.07 13.98
CA GLU A 257 14.72 -1.97 13.11
C GLU A 257 15.09 -1.32 11.77
N GLY A 258 16.38 -1.38 11.43
CA GLY A 258 16.96 -0.77 10.22
C GLY A 258 17.44 0.67 10.42
N VAL A 259 17.21 1.28 11.58
CA VAL A 259 17.79 2.58 11.94
C VAL A 259 19.22 2.40 12.42
N THR A 260 20.16 3.09 11.77
CA THR A 260 21.60 3.07 12.07
C THR A 260 22.06 4.28 12.86
N GLY A 261 21.25 5.33 12.93
CA GLY A 261 21.52 6.56 13.69
C GLY A 261 20.35 7.53 13.60
N VAL A 262 20.24 8.40 14.61
CA VAL A 262 19.21 9.43 14.66
C VAL A 262 19.87 10.79 14.90
N GLU A 263 19.61 11.73 14.01
CA GLU A 263 19.96 13.15 14.15
C GLU A 263 18.68 13.94 14.41
N SER A 264 18.65 14.74 15.47
CA SER A 264 17.51 15.62 15.77
C SER A 264 17.88 17.08 15.50
N LYS A 265 17.06 17.73 14.68
CA LYS A 265 17.04 19.19 14.44
C LYS A 265 15.70 19.78 14.86
N VAL A 266 15.09 19.19 15.88
CA VAL A 266 13.84 19.69 16.45
C VAL A 266 14.16 20.88 17.34
N SER A 267 13.46 21.98 17.14
CA SER A 267 13.58 23.17 17.97
C SER A 267 12.60 23.09 19.15
N HIS A 268 13.09 23.40 20.36
CA HIS A 268 12.23 23.68 21.49
C HIS A 268 11.74 25.12 21.41
N VAL A 269 10.42 25.30 21.42
CA VAL A 269 9.77 26.61 21.37
C VAL A 269 9.18 26.91 22.75
N ALA A 270 9.73 27.90 23.45
CA ALA A 270 9.18 28.31 24.73
C ALA A 270 7.77 28.92 24.55
N PHE A 271 6.80 28.41 25.30
CA PHE A 271 5.48 29.03 25.36
C PHE A 271 5.59 30.34 26.15
N VAL A 272 5.44 31.49 25.49
CA VAL A 272 5.32 32.79 26.15
C VAL A 272 3.82 33.03 26.36
N PRO A 273 3.29 32.94 27.59
CA PRO A 273 1.89 33.31 27.83
C PRO A 273 1.75 34.81 27.54
N HIS A 274 0.85 35.16 26.64
CA HIS A 274 0.43 36.55 26.51
C HIS A 274 -0.20 36.96 27.83
N ALA A 275 0.45 37.89 28.56
CA ALA A 275 -0.15 38.57 29.68
C ALA A 275 -1.32 39.42 29.15
N ASN A 276 -2.56 39.05 29.53
CA ASN A 276 -3.74 39.90 29.36
C ASN A 276 -3.71 41.09 30.31
#